data_c7c0f4cb9958d6c2a243f57405151423
#
_entry.id   c7c0f4cb9958d6c2a243f57405151423
#
_cell.length_a   1.000
_cell.length_b   1.000
_cell.length_c   1.000
_cell.angle_alpha   90.00
_cell.angle_beta   90.00
_cell.angle_gamma   90.00
#
_symmetry.space_group_name_H-M   'P 1'
#
loop_
_entity.id
_entity.type
_entity.pdbx_description
1 polymer ?
#
loop_
_entity_poly.entity_id
_entity_poly.type
_entity_poly.pdbx_seq_one_letter_code
_entity_poly.pdbx_strand_id
1 'polypeptide(L)'
;MSLLDLIPYQEAIATHRPWPRVLVGEQGWLKAIDLLAAGDVTLLGFWGEVSAVHLVLLGATDEIATVSLECESGKFPSVAARHAPALRLERTIHDLFGLDAVGATDTRPWLDHGVWGRSTPFGKPAAPRARGPYQFLSSEGEGLHQIAVGPVHAGIIEPGHFRFAANGEHVVRLEERLGFVHKGIESLMADTSLDAAAKLAGRTSGDSTVAYSFAFARAVEAALQINVPPRAIYLRALMAELERLANHFGDIGAICNDASFALMHAQTGVLRERVLRAADTCFGHRLMMDVVVPGGVARDIAPEGPAAIRELSAEIRKNFPRLVELYDNTASLQDRTVATGIVKREYAQKFGAGGYVGRAAGRAFDARRNLAYAPYDELSFEVPVLEAGDVNARVWIRIREVEQSLALIDQILDRLPPGAFNVALKPGGAPCEGIALTEAFRGDVLVCLRLHSEGRIDRCHLRDASWFQWPLLEAAIEDNIVADFPLCNKSFNCSYSGADL
;
A
#
# COMPACT_ATOMS: atom_id res chain seq x y z
N MET A 1 9.75 14.73 22.90
CA MET A 1 11.02 14.06 22.61
C MET A 1 10.90 13.56 21.18
N SER A 2 11.85 13.94 20.32
CA SER A 2 11.79 13.55 18.90
C SER A 2 12.04 12.04 18.77
N LEU A 3 11.56 11.43 17.68
CA LEU A 3 11.79 10.02 17.41
C LEU A 3 13.28 9.65 17.45
N LEU A 4 14.14 10.52 16.92
CA LEU A 4 15.59 10.30 16.93
C LEU A 4 16.24 10.45 18.30
N ASP A 5 15.62 11.17 19.25
CA ASP A 5 16.11 11.24 20.63
C ASP A 5 15.98 9.92 21.37
N LEU A 6 15.08 9.03 20.88
CA LEU A 6 14.80 7.71 21.47
C LEU A 6 15.76 6.62 21.00
N ILE A 7 16.42 6.80 19.86
CA ILE A 7 17.23 5.77 19.19
C ILE A 7 18.69 6.22 19.13
N PRO A 8 19.62 5.54 19.83
CA PRO A 8 21.05 5.84 19.70
C PRO A 8 21.53 5.59 18.26
N TYR A 9 22.12 6.59 17.63
CA TYR A 9 22.66 6.49 16.29
C TYR A 9 24.11 6.96 16.20
N GLN A 10 24.81 6.49 15.17
CA GLN A 10 26.22 6.79 14.94
C GLN A 10 26.40 7.99 14.00
N GLU A 11 25.56 8.04 12.95
CA GLU A 11 25.67 9.04 11.89
C GLU A 11 24.28 9.36 11.33
N ALA A 12 24.08 10.62 10.92
CA ALA A 12 22.91 11.07 10.16
C ALA A 12 23.28 11.24 8.69
N ILE A 13 22.53 10.60 7.80
CA ILE A 13 22.77 10.61 6.35
C ILE A 13 22.19 11.88 5.73
N ALA A 14 23.05 12.84 5.44
CA ALA A 14 22.66 14.18 4.99
C ALA A 14 22.02 14.22 3.59
N THR A 15 22.19 13.18 2.78
CA THR A 15 21.64 13.08 1.41
C THR A 15 20.22 12.56 1.35
N HIS A 16 19.68 12.02 2.43
CA HIS A 16 18.33 11.45 2.52
C HIS A 16 17.28 12.52 2.83
N ARG A 17 16.21 12.61 2.05
CA ARG A 17 15.20 13.67 2.11
C ARG A 17 13.78 13.14 1.87
N PRO A 18 12.72 13.81 2.40
CA PRO A 18 12.74 14.96 3.31
C PRO A 18 12.98 14.56 4.77
N TRP A 19 12.71 13.31 5.13
CA TRP A 19 12.82 12.80 6.49
C TRP A 19 14.24 12.30 6.78
N PRO A 20 14.71 12.37 8.03
CA PRO A 20 16.04 11.94 8.38
C PRO A 20 16.25 10.43 8.21
N ARG A 21 17.46 10.05 7.81
CA ARG A 21 17.98 8.68 7.86
C ARG A 21 19.19 8.66 8.78
N VAL A 22 19.22 7.68 9.68
CA VAL A 22 20.33 7.50 10.61
C VAL A 22 20.92 6.09 10.49
N LEU A 23 22.25 6.02 10.58
CA LEU A 23 22.98 4.78 10.71
C LEU A 23 23.13 4.44 12.20
N VAL A 24 22.72 3.22 12.57
CA VAL A 24 22.78 2.73 13.94
C VAL A 24 23.73 1.56 14.08
N GLY A 25 24.28 1.38 15.29
CA GLY A 25 24.86 0.10 15.69
C GLY A 25 23.78 -0.87 16.21
N GLU A 26 24.19 -2.08 16.60
CA GLU A 26 23.27 -3.11 17.10
C GLU A 26 22.40 -2.61 18.26
N GLN A 27 22.96 -1.82 19.19
CA GLN A 27 22.20 -1.25 20.31
C GLN A 27 21.06 -0.34 19.85
N GLY A 28 21.30 0.52 18.85
CA GLY A 28 20.27 1.39 18.28
C GLY A 28 19.20 0.60 17.54
N TRP A 29 19.62 -0.46 16.83
CA TRP A 29 18.70 -1.38 16.15
C TRP A 29 17.78 -2.11 17.13
N LEU A 30 18.34 -2.67 18.20
CA LEU A 30 17.57 -3.32 19.26
C LEU A 30 16.61 -2.34 19.95
N LYS A 31 17.02 -1.08 20.16
CA LYS A 31 16.15 -0.05 20.69
C LYS A 31 14.97 0.27 19.76
N ALA A 32 15.19 0.32 18.44
CA ALA A 32 14.11 0.49 17.47
C ALA A 32 13.12 -0.68 17.52
N ILE A 33 13.62 -1.93 17.67
CA ILE A 33 12.79 -3.12 17.88
C ILE A 33 11.98 -3.02 19.17
N ASP A 34 12.57 -2.54 20.26
CA ASP A 34 11.88 -2.36 21.55
C ASP A 34 10.71 -1.37 21.44
N LEU A 35 10.92 -0.23 20.74
CA LEU A 35 9.89 0.76 20.50
C LEU A 35 8.73 0.21 19.64
N LEU A 36 9.05 -0.58 18.60
CA LEU A 36 8.04 -1.27 17.79
C LEU A 36 7.25 -2.30 18.60
N ALA A 37 7.94 -3.09 19.43
CA ALA A 37 7.30 -4.09 20.28
C ALA A 37 6.38 -3.48 21.35
N ALA A 38 6.76 -2.31 21.90
CA ALA A 38 5.97 -1.55 22.85
C ALA A 38 4.77 -0.84 22.19
N GLY A 39 4.78 -0.63 20.88
CA GLY A 39 3.78 0.16 20.16
C GLY A 39 3.99 1.67 20.27
N ASP A 40 5.18 2.11 20.70
CA ASP A 40 5.55 3.53 20.80
C ASP A 40 5.77 4.14 19.41
N VAL A 41 6.09 3.31 18.42
CA VAL A 41 6.26 3.69 17.01
C VAL A 41 5.56 2.67 16.10
N THR A 42 5.20 3.11 14.90
CA THR A 42 4.61 2.27 13.86
C THR A 42 5.65 1.95 12.76
N LEU A 43 5.68 0.71 12.30
CA LEU A 43 6.48 0.28 11.15
C LEU A 43 5.80 0.73 9.85
N LEU A 44 6.46 1.59 9.06
CA LEU A 44 5.99 2.00 7.73
C LEU A 44 6.64 1.24 6.58
N GLY A 45 7.84 0.70 6.79
CA GLY A 45 8.56 -0.08 5.78
C GLY A 45 9.77 -0.78 6.36
N PHE A 46 10.15 -1.92 5.75
CA PHE A 46 11.32 -2.68 6.13
C PHE A 46 11.87 -3.44 4.92
N TRP A 47 13.09 -3.15 4.51
CA TRP A 47 13.72 -3.77 3.35
C TRP A 47 15.23 -3.94 3.55
N GLY A 48 15.84 -4.69 2.64
CA GLY A 48 17.28 -4.95 2.60
C GLY A 48 17.99 -4.27 1.43
N GLU A 49 19.29 -4.17 1.58
CA GLU A 49 20.28 -3.94 0.54
C GLU A 49 21.36 -5.02 0.62
N VAL A 50 22.41 -4.96 -0.22
CA VAL A 50 23.48 -6.00 -0.28
C VAL A 50 24.14 -6.25 1.07
N SER A 51 24.29 -5.21 1.89
CA SER A 51 24.97 -5.25 3.18
C SER A 51 24.29 -4.39 4.27
N ALA A 52 23.03 -4.07 4.11
CA ALA A 52 22.30 -3.27 5.09
C ALA A 52 20.82 -3.61 5.12
N VAL A 53 20.17 -3.27 6.23
CA VAL A 53 18.71 -3.31 6.40
C VAL A 53 18.20 -1.96 6.87
N HIS A 54 16.97 -1.62 6.49
CA HIS A 54 16.37 -0.32 6.72
C HIS A 54 14.96 -0.45 7.28
N LEU A 55 14.67 0.26 8.38
CA LEU A 55 13.34 0.43 8.95
C LEU A 55 12.89 1.87 8.73
N VAL A 56 11.65 2.07 8.28
CA VAL A 56 10.98 3.37 8.33
C VAL A 56 9.97 3.34 9.45
N LEU A 57 10.12 4.28 10.38
CA LEU A 57 9.33 4.37 11.60
C LEU A 57 8.51 5.65 11.61
N LEU A 58 7.26 5.56 12.07
CA LEU A 58 6.38 6.69 12.37
C LEU A 58 6.27 6.83 13.88
N GLY A 59 6.66 7.98 14.39
CA GLY A 59 6.51 8.35 15.80
C GLY A 59 5.09 8.82 16.14
N ALA A 60 4.85 9.02 17.43
CA ALA A 60 3.53 9.41 17.96
C ALA A 60 3.06 10.80 17.53
N THR A 61 3.97 11.67 17.09
CA THR A 61 3.70 13.04 16.61
C THR A 61 3.79 13.16 15.09
N ASP A 62 3.56 12.04 14.38
CA ASP A 62 3.64 11.93 12.91
C ASP A 62 5.06 12.21 12.34
N GLU A 63 6.09 12.12 13.17
CA GLU A 63 7.48 12.20 12.75
C GLU A 63 7.90 10.89 12.04
N ILE A 64 8.59 11.00 10.92
CA ILE A 64 9.14 9.85 10.19
C ILE A 64 10.66 9.86 10.26
N ALA A 65 11.27 8.71 10.48
CA ALA A 65 12.70 8.49 10.37
C ALA A 65 13.02 7.13 9.75
N THR A 66 14.11 7.08 8.99
CA THR A 66 14.69 5.82 8.49
C THR A 66 15.86 5.43 9.38
N VAL A 67 15.81 4.21 9.92
CA VAL A 67 16.88 3.62 10.73
C VAL A 67 17.56 2.53 9.92
N SER A 68 18.88 2.62 9.75
CA SER A 68 19.69 1.73 8.93
C SER A 68 20.74 1.00 9.77
N LEU A 69 20.86 -0.31 9.56
CA LEU A 69 21.89 -1.14 10.19
C LEU A 69 22.75 -1.77 9.10
N GLU A 70 24.07 -1.61 9.19
CA GLU A 70 25.03 -2.33 8.34
C GLU A 70 25.15 -3.79 8.76
N CYS A 71 25.15 -4.68 7.79
CA CYS A 71 25.14 -6.13 7.96
C CYS A 71 26.37 -6.76 7.29
N GLU A 72 27.60 -6.36 7.70
CA GLU A 72 28.86 -6.84 7.11
C GLU A 72 28.96 -8.37 7.15
N SER A 73 28.48 -9.00 8.24
CA SER A 73 28.44 -10.45 8.42
C SER A 73 27.34 -11.14 7.61
N GLY A 74 26.46 -10.39 6.92
CA GLY A 74 25.25 -10.89 6.27
C GLY A 74 24.12 -11.22 7.26
N LYS A 75 24.19 -10.72 8.50
CA LYS A 75 23.24 -11.01 9.57
C LYS A 75 22.77 -9.75 10.28
N PHE A 76 21.53 -9.76 10.79
CA PHE A 76 20.98 -8.70 11.61
C PHE A 76 20.02 -9.29 12.68
N PRO A 77 19.81 -8.63 13.83
CA PRO A 77 18.82 -9.07 14.82
C PRO A 77 17.39 -8.99 14.27
N SER A 78 16.62 -10.09 14.41
CA SER A 78 15.26 -10.18 13.88
C SER A 78 14.34 -9.16 14.53
N VAL A 79 13.62 -8.39 13.71
CA VAL A 79 12.53 -7.49 14.10
C VAL A 79 11.27 -8.32 14.35
N ALA A 80 11.02 -9.32 13.50
CA ALA A 80 9.83 -10.16 13.55
C ALA A 80 9.74 -11.00 14.84
N ALA A 81 10.86 -11.33 15.46
CA ALA A 81 10.89 -12.04 16.74
C ALA A 81 10.08 -11.31 17.84
N ARG A 82 9.94 -9.99 17.75
CA ARG A 82 9.22 -9.15 18.73
C ARG A 82 8.10 -8.31 18.13
N HIS A 83 8.10 -8.12 16.80
CA HIS A 83 7.12 -7.30 16.07
C HIS A 83 6.63 -8.05 14.82
N ALA A 84 5.54 -8.80 14.98
CA ALA A 84 4.98 -9.68 13.94
C ALA A 84 4.77 -9.02 12.56
N PRO A 85 4.43 -7.73 12.42
CA PRO A 85 4.30 -7.07 11.11
C PRO A 85 5.55 -7.15 10.22
N ALA A 86 6.74 -7.33 10.79
CA ALA A 86 7.99 -7.46 10.05
C ALA A 86 8.22 -8.86 9.44
N LEU A 87 7.43 -9.88 9.81
CA LEU A 87 7.71 -11.28 9.50
C LEU A 87 7.90 -11.56 8.00
N ARG A 88 6.93 -11.14 7.18
CA ARG A 88 6.98 -11.37 5.73
C ARG A 88 8.06 -10.52 5.05
N LEU A 89 8.33 -9.33 5.59
CA LEU A 89 9.37 -8.43 5.11
C LEU A 89 10.77 -9.01 5.38
N GLU A 90 11.02 -9.63 6.55
CA GLU A 90 12.28 -10.34 6.83
C GLU A 90 12.51 -11.52 5.88
N ARG A 91 11.48 -12.30 5.62
CA ARG A 91 11.55 -13.42 4.66
C ARG A 91 11.88 -12.93 3.26
N THR A 92 11.28 -11.78 2.85
CA THR A 92 11.59 -11.12 1.58
C THR A 92 13.04 -10.63 1.52
N ILE A 93 13.57 -10.05 2.59
CA ILE A 93 14.97 -9.63 2.68
C ILE A 93 15.90 -10.84 2.49
N HIS A 94 15.61 -11.96 3.14
CA HIS A 94 16.37 -13.18 2.93
C HIS A 94 16.30 -13.68 1.48
N ASP A 95 15.10 -13.74 0.89
CA ASP A 95 14.91 -14.22 -0.48
C ASP A 95 15.64 -13.36 -1.52
N LEU A 96 15.60 -12.04 -1.36
CA LEU A 96 16.17 -11.09 -2.33
C LEU A 96 17.66 -10.82 -2.13
N PHE A 97 18.14 -10.76 -0.89
CA PHE A 97 19.49 -10.30 -0.55
C PHE A 97 20.35 -11.36 0.11
N GLY A 98 19.77 -12.42 0.68
CA GLY A 98 20.49 -13.45 1.42
C GLY A 98 20.96 -13.00 2.80
N LEU A 99 20.38 -11.93 3.35
CA LEU A 99 20.65 -11.50 4.71
C LEU A 99 19.84 -12.34 5.69
N ASP A 100 20.46 -12.81 6.76
CA ASP A 100 19.84 -13.67 7.76
C ASP A 100 19.39 -12.88 8.99
N ALA A 101 18.10 -12.97 9.31
CA ALA A 101 17.54 -12.42 10.54
C ALA A 101 17.82 -13.37 11.72
N VAL A 102 18.71 -12.98 12.63
CA VAL A 102 19.09 -13.79 13.81
C VAL A 102 17.94 -13.81 14.81
N GLY A 103 17.43 -15.01 15.13
CA GLY A 103 16.27 -15.20 15.99
C GLY A 103 14.93 -15.16 15.25
N ALA A 104 14.93 -15.20 13.92
CA ALA A 104 13.72 -15.26 13.12
C ALA A 104 12.82 -16.44 13.52
N THR A 105 11.52 -16.20 13.63
CA THR A 105 10.53 -17.22 14.01
C THR A 105 10.03 -18.04 12.81
N ASP A 106 10.18 -17.53 11.58
CA ASP A 106 9.83 -18.21 10.34
C ASP A 106 10.86 -17.88 9.25
N THR A 107 11.56 -18.90 8.77
CA THR A 107 12.60 -18.80 7.74
C THR A 107 12.19 -19.41 6.40
N ARG A 108 10.91 -19.78 6.26
CA ARG A 108 10.36 -20.31 4.99
C ARG A 108 10.41 -19.21 3.92
N PRO A 109 10.67 -19.56 2.64
CA PRO A 109 10.72 -18.56 1.58
C PRO A 109 9.38 -17.86 1.39
N TRP A 110 9.40 -16.55 1.06
CA TRP A 110 8.18 -15.79 0.82
C TRP A 110 7.98 -15.51 -0.67
N LEU A 111 8.86 -14.78 -1.33
CA LEU A 111 8.78 -14.47 -2.77
C LEU A 111 9.39 -15.54 -3.65
N ASP A 112 10.48 -16.18 -3.19
CA ASP A 112 11.19 -17.18 -3.97
C ASP A 112 10.46 -18.54 -3.94
N HIS A 113 9.82 -18.89 -5.05
CA HIS A 113 9.18 -20.18 -5.28
C HIS A 113 10.15 -21.24 -5.85
N GLY A 114 11.45 -20.92 -5.94
CA GLY A 114 12.46 -21.81 -6.50
C GLY A 114 12.52 -21.82 -8.03
N VAL A 115 11.91 -20.84 -8.69
CA VAL A 115 11.81 -20.79 -10.17
C VAL A 115 12.63 -19.66 -10.80
N TRP A 116 13.32 -18.83 -10.02
CA TRP A 116 14.05 -17.67 -10.55
C TRP A 116 15.36 -18.01 -11.28
N GLY A 117 15.83 -19.28 -11.24
CA GLY A 117 17.09 -19.68 -11.84
C GLY A 117 18.36 -19.19 -11.12
N ARG A 118 18.20 -18.37 -10.08
CA ARG A 118 19.25 -17.89 -9.16
C ARG A 118 18.65 -17.62 -7.79
N SER A 119 19.46 -17.73 -6.75
CA SER A 119 19.09 -17.30 -5.40
C SER A 119 19.58 -15.87 -5.16
N THR A 120 18.92 -15.14 -4.27
CA THR A 120 19.33 -13.81 -3.80
C THR A 120 19.63 -12.83 -4.96
N PRO A 121 18.64 -12.48 -5.80
CA PRO A 121 18.86 -11.73 -7.05
C PRO A 121 19.51 -10.35 -6.87
N PHE A 122 19.36 -9.74 -5.70
CA PHE A 122 19.98 -8.46 -5.34
C PHE A 122 21.20 -8.61 -4.41
N GLY A 123 21.42 -9.80 -3.86
CA GLY A 123 22.51 -10.07 -2.94
C GLY A 123 23.79 -10.50 -3.63
N LYS A 124 24.70 -11.10 -2.86
CA LYS A 124 25.89 -11.74 -3.42
C LYS A 124 25.45 -12.91 -4.30
N PRO A 125 26.06 -13.08 -5.49
CA PRO A 125 25.70 -14.17 -6.39
C PRO A 125 25.77 -15.53 -5.67
N ALA A 126 24.67 -16.28 -5.70
CA ALA A 126 24.56 -17.60 -5.12
C ALA A 126 23.94 -18.57 -6.12
N ALA A 127 24.37 -19.83 -6.07
CA ALA A 127 23.79 -20.88 -6.92
C ALA A 127 22.29 -21.05 -6.61
N PRO A 128 21.48 -21.43 -7.61
CA PRO A 128 20.06 -21.72 -7.39
C PRO A 128 19.90 -22.77 -6.28
N ARG A 129 19.06 -22.48 -5.31
CA ARG A 129 18.67 -23.46 -4.30
C ARG A 129 17.48 -24.25 -4.84
N ALA A 130 17.66 -25.56 -5.00
CA ALA A 130 16.50 -26.42 -5.23
C ALA A 130 15.60 -26.37 -3.99
N ARG A 131 14.36 -25.89 -4.17
CA ARG A 131 13.37 -25.83 -3.10
C ARG A 131 12.35 -26.95 -3.31
N GLY A 132 12.10 -27.71 -2.25
CA GLY A 132 11.00 -28.65 -2.20
C GLY A 132 9.63 -27.91 -2.14
N PRO A 133 8.53 -28.66 -2.07
CA PRO A 133 7.20 -28.10 -1.87
C PRO A 133 7.17 -27.19 -0.62
N TYR A 134 6.44 -26.06 -0.73
CA TYR A 134 6.26 -25.15 0.40
C TYR A 134 5.59 -25.88 1.58
N GLN A 135 6.20 -25.78 2.75
CA GLN A 135 5.72 -26.43 3.96
C GLN A 135 4.75 -25.50 4.68
N PHE A 136 3.47 -25.76 4.53
CA PHE A 136 2.42 -25.09 5.31
C PHE A 136 2.47 -25.55 6.77
N LEU A 137 1.94 -24.72 7.67
CA LEU A 137 1.80 -25.08 9.07
C LEU A 137 0.88 -26.30 9.22
N SER A 138 1.26 -27.23 10.09
CA SER A 138 0.46 -28.42 10.36
C SER A 138 -0.89 -28.04 11.00
N SER A 139 -1.92 -28.83 10.71
CA SER A 139 -3.22 -28.76 11.40
C SER A 139 -3.36 -30.03 12.18
N GLU A 140 -3.18 -29.94 13.51
CA GLU A 140 -3.26 -31.05 14.42
C GLU A 140 -4.44 -30.85 15.39
N GLY A 141 -5.29 -31.86 15.51
CA GLY A 141 -6.47 -31.84 16.37
C GLY A 141 -7.59 -32.68 15.82
N GLU A 142 -8.44 -33.22 16.71
CA GLU A 142 -9.61 -34.01 16.33
C GLU A 142 -10.61 -33.13 15.55
N GLY A 143 -11.07 -33.61 14.38
CA GLY A 143 -12.01 -32.91 13.52
C GLY A 143 -11.38 -31.81 12.63
N LEU A 144 -10.10 -31.47 12.80
CA LEU A 144 -9.43 -30.50 11.94
C LEU A 144 -9.09 -31.10 10.58
N HIS A 145 -9.37 -30.34 9.52
CA HIS A 145 -8.99 -30.67 8.16
C HIS A 145 -8.47 -29.44 7.43
N GLN A 146 -7.73 -29.64 6.34
CA GLN A 146 -7.20 -28.57 5.51
C GLN A 146 -8.00 -28.39 4.23
N ILE A 147 -8.29 -27.14 3.88
CA ILE A 147 -8.91 -26.77 2.60
C ILE A 147 -7.91 -25.89 1.85
N ALA A 148 -7.58 -26.29 0.63
CA ALA A 148 -6.65 -25.58 -0.25
C ALA A 148 -7.43 -24.81 -1.32
N VAL A 149 -7.18 -23.51 -1.45
CA VAL A 149 -7.79 -22.65 -2.46
C VAL A 149 -6.68 -21.93 -3.24
N GLY A 150 -6.75 -21.98 -4.56
CA GLY A 150 -5.74 -21.34 -5.42
C GLY A 150 -4.48 -22.20 -5.66
N PRO A 151 -3.43 -21.62 -6.31
CA PRO A 151 -3.23 -20.19 -6.54
C PRO A 151 -4.20 -19.53 -7.52
N VAL A 152 -4.71 -20.20 -8.54
CA VAL A 152 -5.74 -19.66 -9.42
C VAL A 152 -7.11 -20.05 -8.86
N HIS A 153 -7.91 -19.07 -8.44
CA HIS A 153 -9.17 -19.31 -7.74
C HIS A 153 -10.38 -18.55 -8.31
N ALA A 154 -10.19 -17.35 -8.87
CA ALA A 154 -11.25 -16.57 -9.49
C ALA A 154 -10.71 -15.84 -10.73
N GLY A 155 -11.49 -15.80 -11.81
CA GLY A 155 -10.99 -15.45 -13.15
C GLY A 155 -10.46 -14.03 -13.32
N ILE A 156 -10.80 -13.09 -12.44
CA ILE A 156 -10.35 -11.68 -12.48
C ILE A 156 -9.49 -11.28 -11.28
N ILE A 157 -9.29 -12.19 -10.33
CA ILE A 157 -8.45 -11.96 -9.14
C ILE A 157 -7.07 -12.57 -9.41
N GLU A 158 -6.02 -11.82 -9.12
CA GLU A 158 -4.64 -12.27 -9.28
C GLU A 158 -4.35 -13.52 -8.41
N PRO A 159 -3.41 -14.38 -8.81
CA PRO A 159 -3.17 -15.66 -8.14
C PRO A 159 -2.58 -15.49 -6.73
N GLY A 160 -3.14 -16.25 -5.81
CA GLY A 160 -2.66 -16.41 -4.44
C GLY A 160 -3.18 -17.73 -3.87
N HIS A 161 -2.41 -18.39 -3.02
CA HIS A 161 -2.83 -19.63 -2.38
C HIS A 161 -3.26 -19.39 -0.95
N PHE A 162 -4.39 -19.95 -0.59
CA PHE A 162 -5.01 -19.86 0.74
C PHE A 162 -5.18 -21.26 1.31
N ARG A 163 -4.55 -21.52 2.45
CA ARG A 163 -4.60 -22.79 3.15
C ARG A 163 -5.37 -22.60 4.44
N PHE A 164 -6.62 -23.08 4.45
CA PHE A 164 -7.46 -23.07 5.64
C PHE A 164 -7.20 -24.32 6.48
N ALA A 165 -7.11 -24.15 7.80
CA ALA A 165 -7.37 -25.17 8.78
C ALA A 165 -8.79 -24.93 9.31
N ALA A 166 -9.70 -25.91 9.15
CA ALA A 166 -11.11 -25.75 9.50
C ALA A 166 -11.59 -26.91 10.39
N ASN A 167 -12.55 -26.59 11.27
CA ASN A 167 -13.32 -27.56 12.03
C ASN A 167 -14.78 -27.51 11.53
N GLY A 168 -15.19 -28.51 10.77
CA GLY A 168 -16.41 -28.39 9.99
C GLY A 168 -16.31 -27.23 9.00
N GLU A 169 -17.22 -26.27 9.08
CA GLU A 169 -17.21 -25.05 8.25
C GLU A 169 -16.42 -23.88 8.86
N HIS A 170 -16.11 -23.94 10.16
CA HIS A 170 -15.47 -22.84 10.87
C HIS A 170 -13.97 -22.80 10.63
N VAL A 171 -13.46 -21.64 10.23
CA VAL A 171 -12.04 -21.38 10.04
C VAL A 171 -11.35 -21.25 11.39
N VAL A 172 -10.38 -22.11 11.64
CA VAL A 172 -9.52 -22.06 12.84
C VAL A 172 -8.26 -21.26 12.53
N ARG A 173 -7.75 -21.35 11.29
CA ARG A 173 -6.59 -20.59 10.84
C ARG A 173 -6.58 -20.52 9.31
N LEU A 174 -6.21 -19.37 8.81
CA LEU A 174 -5.81 -19.17 7.43
C LEU A 174 -4.28 -18.98 7.35
N GLU A 175 -3.65 -19.61 6.38
CA GLU A 175 -2.27 -19.34 5.98
C GLU A 175 -2.23 -18.99 4.50
N GLU A 176 -1.75 -17.80 4.17
CA GLU A 176 -1.59 -17.31 2.82
C GLU A 176 -0.22 -17.64 2.25
N ARG A 177 -0.15 -17.94 0.97
CA ARG A 177 1.08 -18.01 0.20
C ARG A 177 0.92 -17.15 -1.04
N LEU A 178 1.66 -16.03 -1.09
CA LEU A 178 1.72 -15.09 -2.19
C LEU A 178 3.05 -15.24 -2.97
N GLY A 179 3.42 -14.29 -3.80
CA GLY A 179 4.63 -14.34 -4.62
C GLY A 179 4.41 -14.87 -6.03
N PHE A 180 3.16 -15.18 -6.42
CA PHE A 180 2.83 -15.74 -7.74
C PHE A 180 2.82 -14.69 -8.87
N VAL A 181 2.71 -13.42 -8.52
CA VAL A 181 2.72 -12.29 -9.48
C VAL A 181 3.92 -11.38 -9.29
N HIS A 182 5.01 -11.90 -8.69
CA HIS A 182 6.26 -11.18 -8.58
C HIS A 182 6.83 -10.86 -9.97
N LYS A 183 6.89 -9.58 -10.29
CA LYS A 183 7.35 -9.04 -11.59
C LYS A 183 8.81 -8.61 -11.58
N GLY A 184 9.39 -8.48 -10.37
CA GLY A 184 10.73 -7.96 -10.18
C GLY A 184 10.83 -6.46 -10.50
N ILE A 185 9.80 -5.68 -10.16
CA ILE A 185 9.73 -4.22 -10.45
C ILE A 185 10.98 -3.49 -9.95
N GLU A 186 11.41 -3.76 -8.72
CA GLU A 186 12.61 -3.13 -8.15
C GLU A 186 13.89 -3.49 -8.92
N SER A 187 13.99 -4.73 -9.42
CA SER A 187 15.10 -5.18 -10.26
C SER A 187 15.08 -4.49 -11.63
N LEU A 188 13.90 -4.34 -12.21
CA LEU A 188 13.74 -3.66 -13.49
C LEU A 188 14.03 -2.16 -13.40
N MET A 189 13.86 -1.56 -12.22
CA MET A 189 14.19 -0.15 -11.98
C MET A 189 15.68 0.10 -11.85
N ALA A 190 16.47 -0.87 -11.39
CA ALA A 190 17.90 -0.69 -11.17
C ALA A 190 18.61 -0.26 -12.46
N ASP A 191 19.45 0.75 -12.34
CA ASP A 191 20.23 1.36 -13.44
C ASP A 191 19.39 1.89 -14.63
N THR A 192 18.08 2.19 -14.40
CA THR A 192 17.24 2.80 -15.43
C THR A 192 17.17 4.33 -15.31
N SER A 193 16.68 4.97 -16.37
CA SER A 193 16.36 6.41 -16.33
C SER A 193 15.14 6.68 -15.43
N LEU A 194 15.01 7.91 -14.93
CA LEU A 194 13.86 8.33 -14.16
C LEU A 194 12.54 8.16 -14.90
N ASP A 195 12.49 8.41 -16.20
CA ASP A 195 11.30 8.24 -17.02
C ASP A 195 10.86 6.78 -17.12
N ALA A 196 11.82 5.85 -17.30
CA ALA A 196 11.54 4.42 -17.35
C ALA A 196 11.09 3.90 -15.97
N ALA A 197 11.75 4.33 -14.89
CA ALA A 197 11.39 3.97 -13.54
C ALA A 197 10.01 4.51 -13.12
N ALA A 198 9.65 5.74 -13.52
CA ALA A 198 8.32 6.31 -13.28
C ALA A 198 7.21 5.45 -13.89
N LYS A 199 7.42 4.96 -15.12
CA LYS A 199 6.49 4.02 -15.76
C LYS A 199 6.39 2.71 -15.00
N LEU A 200 7.51 2.14 -14.56
CA LEU A 200 7.53 0.90 -13.77
C LEU A 200 6.80 1.07 -12.44
N ALA A 201 6.97 2.20 -11.74
CA ALA A 201 6.23 2.51 -10.53
C ALA A 201 4.72 2.43 -10.75
N GLY A 202 4.19 3.07 -11.81
CA GLY A 202 2.78 3.02 -12.17
C GLY A 202 2.27 1.63 -12.61
N ARG A 203 3.14 0.62 -12.80
CA ARG A 203 2.77 -0.76 -13.14
C ARG A 203 2.89 -1.71 -11.96
N THR A 204 3.22 -1.22 -10.80
CA THR A 204 3.28 -2.06 -9.57
C THR A 204 1.91 -2.65 -9.26
N SER A 205 0.86 -1.81 -9.26
CA SER A 205 -0.53 -2.23 -9.11
C SER A 205 -1.40 -1.35 -10.00
N GLY A 206 -2.10 -1.94 -10.97
CA GLY A 206 -2.76 -1.18 -12.05
C GLY A 206 -3.91 -0.29 -11.58
N ASP A 207 -4.58 -0.66 -10.50
CA ASP A 207 -5.66 0.11 -9.88
C ASP A 207 -5.17 1.22 -8.93
N SER A 208 -3.88 1.26 -8.63
CA SER A 208 -3.20 2.29 -7.83
C SER A 208 -2.10 2.99 -8.64
N THR A 209 -2.23 3.05 -9.97
CA THR A 209 -1.20 3.59 -10.86
C THR A 209 -0.87 5.05 -10.55
N VAL A 210 -1.88 5.86 -10.21
CA VAL A 210 -1.68 7.26 -9.82
C VAL A 210 -0.93 7.36 -8.49
N ALA A 211 -1.36 6.60 -7.48
CA ALA A 211 -0.75 6.65 -6.15
C ALA A 211 0.74 6.25 -6.18
N TYR A 212 1.10 5.17 -6.89
CA TYR A 212 2.50 4.76 -7.05
C TYR A 212 3.33 5.77 -7.82
N SER A 213 2.81 6.29 -8.94
CA SER A 213 3.49 7.32 -9.72
C SER A 213 3.67 8.60 -8.91
N PHE A 214 2.69 8.96 -8.06
CA PHE A 214 2.75 10.13 -7.21
C PHE A 214 3.78 9.97 -6.09
N ALA A 215 3.80 8.81 -5.40
CA ALA A 215 4.81 8.52 -4.38
C ALA A 215 6.22 8.52 -4.98
N PHE A 216 6.40 7.87 -6.15
CA PHE A 216 7.68 7.85 -6.86
C PHE A 216 8.13 9.26 -7.27
N ALA A 217 7.24 10.05 -7.89
CA ALA A 217 7.54 11.42 -8.29
C ALA A 217 7.98 12.27 -7.09
N ARG A 218 7.26 12.21 -5.96
CA ARG A 218 7.62 12.94 -4.73
C ARG A 218 8.97 12.50 -4.16
N ALA A 219 9.29 11.20 -4.19
CA ALA A 219 10.58 10.70 -3.73
C ALA A 219 11.73 11.21 -4.61
N VAL A 220 11.59 11.22 -5.95
CA VAL A 220 12.56 11.82 -6.88
C VAL A 220 12.72 13.32 -6.63
N GLU A 221 11.62 14.02 -6.46
CA GLU A 221 11.60 15.46 -6.23
C GLU A 221 12.27 15.84 -4.91
N ALA A 222 12.07 15.04 -3.86
CA ALA A 222 12.75 15.20 -2.58
C ALA A 222 14.27 14.98 -2.73
N ALA A 223 14.68 13.90 -3.41
CA ALA A 223 16.10 13.61 -3.66
C ALA A 223 16.79 14.74 -4.41
N LEU A 224 16.16 15.24 -5.48
CA LEU A 224 16.70 16.29 -6.35
C LEU A 224 16.39 17.72 -5.88
N GLN A 225 15.65 17.88 -4.77
CA GLN A 225 15.22 19.17 -4.21
C GLN A 225 14.48 20.05 -5.24
N ILE A 226 13.54 19.45 -5.97
CA ILE A 226 12.78 20.12 -7.03
C ILE A 226 11.54 20.79 -6.46
N ASN A 227 11.33 22.04 -6.81
CA ASN A 227 10.09 22.76 -6.57
C ASN A 227 9.09 22.46 -7.70
N VAL A 228 8.09 21.66 -7.39
CA VAL A 228 7.03 21.30 -8.34
C VAL A 228 6.08 22.48 -8.53
N PRO A 229 5.66 22.80 -9.77
CA PRO A 229 4.72 23.88 -10.01
C PRO A 229 3.38 23.65 -9.27
N PRO A 230 2.78 24.70 -8.65
CA PRO A 230 1.54 24.57 -7.90
C PRO A 230 0.39 23.91 -8.71
N ARG A 231 0.27 24.23 -9.99
CA ARG A 231 -0.72 23.62 -10.88
C ARG A 231 -0.58 22.10 -10.94
N ALA A 232 0.65 21.60 -11.06
CA ALA A 232 0.92 20.16 -11.09
C ALA A 232 0.55 19.47 -9.77
N ILE A 233 0.80 20.12 -8.65
CA ILE A 233 0.45 19.61 -7.32
C ILE A 233 -1.07 19.40 -7.22
N TYR A 234 -1.87 20.37 -7.65
CA TYR A 234 -3.33 20.28 -7.65
C TYR A 234 -3.85 19.22 -8.64
N LEU A 235 -3.25 19.12 -9.83
CA LEU A 235 -3.63 18.10 -10.82
C LEU A 235 -3.35 16.68 -10.33
N ARG A 236 -2.24 16.45 -9.64
CA ARG A 236 -1.94 15.15 -9.03
C ARG A 236 -2.96 14.77 -7.95
N ALA A 237 -3.35 15.71 -7.10
CA ALA A 237 -4.39 15.49 -6.10
C ALA A 237 -5.74 15.18 -6.76
N LEU A 238 -6.10 15.90 -7.83
CA LEU A 238 -7.30 15.59 -8.59
C LEU A 238 -7.32 14.17 -9.14
N MET A 239 -6.20 13.74 -9.74
CA MET A 239 -6.06 12.38 -10.24
C MET A 239 -6.13 11.33 -9.13
N ALA A 240 -5.52 11.59 -7.96
CA ALA A 240 -5.57 10.70 -6.81
C ALA A 240 -7.00 10.51 -6.28
N GLU A 241 -7.80 11.60 -6.23
CA GLU A 241 -9.20 11.50 -5.81
C GLU A 241 -10.09 10.83 -6.86
N LEU A 242 -9.83 11.01 -8.15
CA LEU A 242 -10.53 10.25 -9.21
C LEU A 242 -10.20 8.76 -9.17
N GLU A 243 -8.93 8.38 -8.91
CA GLU A 243 -8.52 6.98 -8.71
C GLU A 243 -9.24 6.39 -7.48
N ARG A 244 -9.33 7.13 -6.38
CA ARG A 244 -10.05 6.72 -5.17
C ARG A 244 -11.53 6.49 -5.43
N LEU A 245 -12.22 7.43 -6.09
CA LEU A 245 -13.63 7.29 -6.45
C LEU A 245 -13.89 6.04 -7.30
N ALA A 246 -13.10 5.83 -8.36
CA ALA A 246 -13.25 4.69 -9.25
C ALA A 246 -13.11 3.35 -8.51
N ASN A 247 -12.13 3.27 -7.60
CA ASN A 247 -11.88 2.06 -6.84
C ASN A 247 -12.95 1.83 -5.76
N HIS A 248 -13.37 2.86 -5.03
CA HIS A 248 -14.41 2.70 -4.02
C HIS A 248 -15.75 2.26 -4.63
N PHE A 249 -16.15 2.80 -5.78
CA PHE A 249 -17.36 2.31 -6.47
C PHE A 249 -17.21 0.85 -6.92
N GLY A 250 -16.04 0.49 -7.45
CA GLY A 250 -15.75 -0.89 -7.82
C GLY A 250 -15.83 -1.85 -6.63
N ASP A 251 -15.23 -1.45 -5.51
CA ASP A 251 -15.16 -2.25 -4.29
C ASP A 251 -16.53 -2.44 -3.63
N ILE A 252 -17.29 -1.34 -3.44
CA ILE A 252 -18.64 -1.40 -2.86
C ILE A 252 -19.50 -2.38 -3.66
N GLY A 253 -19.46 -2.28 -5.00
CA GLY A 253 -20.20 -3.19 -5.87
C GLY A 253 -19.74 -4.63 -5.76
N ALA A 254 -18.43 -4.87 -5.77
CA ALA A 254 -17.86 -6.21 -5.71
C ALA A 254 -18.13 -6.90 -4.36
N ILE A 255 -18.03 -6.17 -3.25
CA ILE A 255 -18.39 -6.68 -1.91
C ILE A 255 -19.86 -7.10 -1.88
N CYS A 256 -20.77 -6.26 -2.38
CA CYS A 256 -22.20 -6.59 -2.45
C CYS A 256 -22.46 -7.81 -3.37
N ASN A 257 -21.72 -7.94 -4.48
CA ASN A 257 -21.82 -9.11 -5.37
C ASN A 257 -21.42 -10.40 -4.66
N ASP A 258 -20.35 -10.38 -3.86
CA ASP A 258 -19.90 -11.54 -3.08
C ASP A 258 -20.88 -11.86 -1.93
N ALA A 259 -21.68 -10.88 -1.50
CA ALA A 259 -22.85 -11.08 -0.64
C ALA A 259 -24.14 -11.44 -1.42
N SER A 260 -24.01 -11.87 -2.69
CA SER A 260 -25.10 -12.27 -3.57
C SER A 260 -26.08 -11.16 -3.96
N PHE A 261 -25.62 -9.91 -4.00
CA PHE A 261 -26.45 -8.74 -4.35
C PHE A 261 -25.91 -8.02 -5.61
N ALA A 262 -26.05 -8.65 -6.77
CA ALA A 262 -25.52 -8.20 -8.06
C ALA A 262 -26.07 -6.85 -8.55
N LEU A 263 -27.27 -6.42 -8.11
CA LEU A 263 -27.85 -5.13 -8.48
C LEU A 263 -26.93 -3.98 -8.05
N MET A 264 -26.38 -4.02 -6.84
CA MET A 264 -25.45 -3.00 -6.37
C MET A 264 -24.18 -2.95 -7.23
N HIS A 265 -23.63 -4.14 -7.57
CA HIS A 265 -22.47 -4.23 -8.45
C HIS A 265 -22.70 -3.60 -9.82
N ALA A 266 -23.87 -3.84 -10.44
CA ALA A 266 -24.24 -3.24 -11.71
C ALA A 266 -24.32 -1.71 -11.61
N GLN A 267 -24.97 -1.17 -10.58
CA GLN A 267 -25.19 0.28 -10.42
C GLN A 267 -23.89 1.03 -10.07
N THR A 268 -23.11 0.53 -9.11
CA THR A 268 -21.81 1.14 -8.78
C THR A 268 -20.79 0.99 -9.92
N GLY A 269 -20.89 -0.10 -10.70
CA GLY A 269 -20.11 -0.31 -11.92
C GLY A 269 -20.37 0.79 -12.97
N VAL A 270 -21.61 1.26 -13.11
CA VAL A 270 -21.95 2.42 -13.97
C VAL A 270 -21.25 3.68 -13.45
N LEU A 271 -21.32 3.96 -12.15
CA LEU A 271 -20.64 5.13 -11.56
C LEU A 271 -19.13 5.06 -11.75
N ARG A 272 -18.52 3.87 -11.51
CA ARG A 272 -17.11 3.64 -11.77
C ARG A 272 -16.73 3.94 -13.22
N GLU A 273 -17.49 3.42 -14.18
CA GLU A 273 -17.23 3.68 -15.60
C GLU A 273 -17.37 5.18 -15.96
N ARG A 274 -18.30 5.92 -15.33
CA ARG A 274 -18.40 7.37 -15.51
C ARG A 274 -17.14 8.09 -15.02
N VAL A 275 -16.60 7.70 -13.86
CA VAL A 275 -15.33 8.26 -13.37
C VAL A 275 -14.18 7.98 -14.35
N LEU A 276 -14.06 6.74 -14.85
CA LEU A 276 -13.01 6.36 -15.79
C LEU A 276 -13.10 7.09 -17.13
N ARG A 277 -14.33 7.36 -17.63
CA ARG A 277 -14.54 8.18 -18.84
C ARG A 277 -14.19 9.65 -18.61
N ALA A 278 -14.56 10.22 -17.47
CA ALA A 278 -14.16 11.57 -17.13
C ALA A 278 -12.64 11.70 -17.01
N ALA A 279 -11.97 10.71 -16.39
CA ALA A 279 -10.50 10.66 -16.33
C ALA A 279 -9.88 10.60 -17.73
N ASP A 280 -10.44 9.80 -18.65
CA ASP A 280 -10.00 9.73 -20.05
C ASP A 280 -10.16 11.07 -20.77
N THR A 281 -11.32 11.71 -20.64
CA THR A 281 -11.58 13.04 -21.19
C THR A 281 -10.59 14.08 -20.66
N CYS A 282 -10.28 14.04 -19.37
CA CYS A 282 -9.41 15.03 -18.73
C CYS A 282 -7.92 14.82 -19.05
N PHE A 283 -7.48 13.56 -19.08
CA PHE A 283 -6.06 13.21 -19.07
C PHE A 283 -5.65 12.25 -20.20
N GLY A 284 -6.56 11.88 -21.10
CA GLY A 284 -6.30 11.02 -22.26
C GLY A 284 -5.97 9.57 -21.91
N HIS A 285 -6.32 9.11 -20.71
CA HIS A 285 -6.23 7.71 -20.30
C HIS A 285 -7.16 7.45 -19.12
N ARG A 286 -8.01 6.40 -19.22
CA ARG A 286 -9.05 6.08 -18.23
C ARG A 286 -8.55 5.81 -16.81
N LEU A 287 -7.31 5.32 -16.65
CA LEU A 287 -6.63 5.13 -15.37
C LEU A 287 -5.57 6.20 -15.10
N MET A 288 -5.47 7.24 -15.94
CA MET A 288 -4.46 8.31 -15.85
C MET A 288 -3.01 7.79 -15.79
N MET A 289 -2.77 6.62 -16.41
CA MET A 289 -1.47 5.97 -16.44
C MET A 289 -0.44 6.86 -17.17
N ASP A 290 0.77 6.94 -16.62
CA ASP A 290 1.88 7.77 -17.12
C ASP A 290 1.62 9.29 -17.15
N VAL A 291 0.58 9.77 -16.49
CA VAL A 291 0.27 11.20 -16.41
C VAL A 291 1.03 11.88 -15.27
N VAL A 292 1.12 11.25 -14.11
CA VAL A 292 1.96 11.75 -13.00
C VAL A 292 3.41 11.35 -13.27
N VAL A 293 4.30 12.35 -13.34
CA VAL A 293 5.74 12.17 -13.60
C VAL A 293 6.56 13.03 -12.64
N PRO A 294 7.82 12.68 -12.36
CA PRO A 294 8.71 13.55 -11.59
C PRO A 294 8.82 14.95 -12.23
N GLY A 295 8.70 15.99 -11.40
CA GLY A 295 8.67 17.39 -11.83
C GLY A 295 7.28 17.93 -12.14
N GLY A 296 6.23 17.10 -12.11
CA GLY A 296 4.86 17.56 -12.34
C GLY A 296 3.94 16.50 -12.94
N VAL A 297 3.30 16.87 -14.05
CA VAL A 297 2.44 15.98 -14.85
C VAL A 297 2.86 16.05 -16.31
N ALA A 298 2.71 14.94 -17.03
CA ALA A 298 3.11 14.83 -18.45
C ALA A 298 2.21 15.65 -19.37
N ARG A 299 0.99 15.94 -18.94
CA ARG A 299 0.00 16.73 -19.68
C ARG A 299 -0.90 17.50 -18.74
N ASP A 300 -1.38 18.66 -19.16
CA ASP A 300 -2.36 19.44 -18.44
C ASP A 300 -3.75 18.79 -18.56
N ILE A 301 -4.68 19.23 -17.71
CA ILE A 301 -6.09 18.88 -17.84
C ILE A 301 -6.66 19.48 -19.14
N ALA A 302 -7.41 18.68 -19.89
CA ALA A 302 -8.08 19.16 -21.10
C ALA A 302 -9.01 20.35 -20.81
N PRO A 303 -9.19 21.30 -21.73
CA PRO A 303 -10.03 22.50 -21.50
C PRO A 303 -11.46 22.18 -21.04
N GLU A 304 -12.06 21.11 -21.55
CA GLU A 304 -13.39 20.62 -21.16
C GLU A 304 -13.39 19.81 -19.86
N GLY A 305 -12.23 19.40 -19.36
CA GLY A 305 -12.07 18.52 -18.21
C GLY A 305 -12.73 19.02 -16.93
N PRO A 306 -12.52 20.27 -16.50
CA PRO A 306 -13.16 20.80 -15.28
C PRO A 306 -14.69 20.74 -15.33
N ALA A 307 -15.30 21.03 -16.50
CA ALA A 307 -16.73 20.94 -16.69
C ALA A 307 -17.23 19.48 -16.61
N ALA A 308 -16.53 18.56 -17.28
CA ALA A 308 -16.84 17.13 -17.25
C ALA A 308 -16.79 16.55 -15.83
N ILE A 309 -15.79 16.95 -15.02
CA ILE A 309 -15.68 16.48 -13.63
C ILE A 309 -16.80 17.08 -12.75
N ARG A 310 -17.18 18.35 -12.94
CA ARG A 310 -18.31 18.94 -12.21
C ARG A 310 -19.63 18.26 -12.54
N GLU A 311 -19.86 17.93 -13.81
CA GLU A 311 -21.03 17.15 -14.23
C GLU A 311 -21.04 15.76 -13.60
N LEU A 312 -19.91 15.05 -13.63
CA LEU A 312 -19.72 13.77 -12.95
C LEU A 312 -20.03 13.88 -11.45
N SER A 313 -19.49 14.89 -10.77
CA SER A 313 -19.71 15.09 -9.32
C SER A 313 -21.19 15.33 -9.01
N ALA A 314 -21.89 16.10 -9.85
CA ALA A 314 -23.34 16.32 -9.72
C ALA A 314 -24.14 15.03 -9.95
N GLU A 315 -23.77 14.22 -10.96
CA GLU A 315 -24.40 12.92 -11.22
C GLU A 315 -24.22 11.96 -10.03
N ILE A 316 -23.01 11.87 -9.47
CA ILE A 316 -22.72 11.01 -8.32
C ILE A 316 -23.55 11.48 -7.10
N ARG A 317 -23.54 12.77 -6.77
CA ARG A 317 -24.33 13.30 -5.63
C ARG A 317 -25.84 13.08 -5.76
N LYS A 318 -26.35 13.00 -6.99
CA LYS A 318 -27.76 12.70 -7.25
C LYS A 318 -28.09 11.22 -7.08
N ASN A 319 -27.22 10.33 -7.53
CA ASN A 319 -27.52 8.90 -7.65
C ASN A 319 -26.99 8.06 -6.49
N PHE A 320 -25.80 8.37 -5.99
CA PHE A 320 -25.12 7.55 -4.98
C PHE A 320 -25.87 7.46 -3.64
N PRO A 321 -26.52 8.52 -3.10
CA PRO A 321 -27.28 8.40 -1.85
C PRO A 321 -28.38 7.33 -1.89
N ARG A 322 -29.01 7.13 -3.05
CA ARG A 322 -30.02 6.06 -3.22
C ARG A 322 -29.42 4.66 -3.17
N LEU A 323 -28.21 4.51 -3.65
CA LEU A 323 -27.47 3.24 -3.55
C LEU A 323 -27.02 2.98 -2.11
N VAL A 324 -26.63 4.02 -1.37
CA VAL A 324 -26.32 3.93 0.06
C VAL A 324 -27.55 3.52 0.85
N GLU A 325 -28.72 4.14 0.60
CA GLU A 325 -29.98 3.77 1.22
C GLU A 325 -30.37 2.32 0.89
N LEU A 326 -30.17 1.89 -0.36
CA LEU A 326 -30.41 0.51 -0.78
C LEU A 326 -29.50 -0.46 -0.04
N TYR A 327 -28.21 -0.13 0.12
CA TYR A 327 -27.26 -0.95 0.88
C TYR A 327 -27.69 -1.10 2.34
N ASP A 328 -28.00 0.03 2.98
CA ASP A 328 -28.32 0.08 4.41
C ASP A 328 -29.65 -0.64 4.75
N ASN A 329 -30.65 -0.53 3.87
CA ASN A 329 -31.97 -1.13 4.09
C ASN A 329 -32.11 -2.58 3.55
N THR A 330 -31.06 -3.17 2.96
CA THR A 330 -31.11 -4.56 2.46
C THR A 330 -30.70 -5.53 3.55
N ALA A 331 -31.67 -6.12 4.24
CA ALA A 331 -31.45 -7.01 5.37
C ALA A 331 -30.46 -8.16 5.07
N SER A 332 -30.53 -8.76 3.87
CA SER A 332 -29.62 -9.84 3.46
C SER A 332 -28.17 -9.38 3.31
N LEU A 333 -27.92 -8.11 2.95
CA LEU A 333 -26.58 -7.53 2.93
C LEU A 333 -26.08 -7.28 4.35
N GLN A 334 -26.92 -6.71 5.20
CA GLN A 334 -26.56 -6.47 6.60
C GLN A 334 -26.23 -7.77 7.33
N ASP A 335 -27.04 -8.82 7.13
CA ASP A 335 -26.80 -10.15 7.71
C ASP A 335 -25.46 -10.76 7.29
N ARG A 336 -25.01 -10.52 6.06
CA ARG A 336 -23.74 -11.03 5.55
C ARG A 336 -22.53 -10.18 5.89
N THR A 337 -22.69 -8.86 6.10
CA THR A 337 -21.58 -7.91 6.23
C THR A 337 -21.30 -7.49 7.66
N VAL A 338 -22.33 -7.39 8.50
CA VAL A 338 -22.21 -7.03 9.93
C VAL A 338 -21.60 -8.20 10.70
N ALA A 339 -20.62 -7.89 11.53
CA ALA A 339 -19.86 -8.84 12.34
C ALA A 339 -19.09 -9.93 11.57
N THR A 340 -18.96 -9.80 10.23
CA THR A 340 -18.15 -10.71 9.40
C THR A 340 -16.75 -10.16 9.21
N GLY A 341 -15.71 -10.98 9.41
CA GLY A 341 -14.33 -10.63 9.14
C GLY A 341 -13.81 -9.46 9.97
N ILE A 342 -13.93 -9.53 11.29
CA ILE A 342 -13.58 -8.46 12.23
C ILE A 342 -12.07 -8.32 12.37
N VAL A 343 -11.54 -7.13 12.09
CA VAL A 343 -10.19 -6.72 12.48
C VAL A 343 -10.26 -6.05 13.84
N LYS A 344 -9.62 -6.63 14.84
CA LYS A 344 -9.52 -6.03 16.16
C LYS A 344 -8.66 -4.76 16.12
N ARG A 345 -9.07 -3.71 16.86
CA ARG A 345 -8.36 -2.42 16.90
C ARG A 345 -6.89 -2.56 17.25
N GLU A 346 -6.57 -3.42 18.22
CA GLU A 346 -5.19 -3.69 18.64
C GLU A 346 -4.31 -4.23 17.51
N TYR A 347 -4.88 -5.08 16.63
CA TYR A 347 -4.16 -5.59 15.45
C TYR A 347 -4.02 -4.51 14.39
N ALA A 348 -5.07 -3.73 14.12
CA ALA A 348 -4.99 -2.61 13.18
C ALA A 348 -3.90 -1.60 13.58
N GLN A 349 -3.76 -1.32 14.87
CA GLN A 349 -2.72 -0.45 15.42
C GLN A 349 -1.34 -1.09 15.32
N LYS A 350 -1.18 -2.34 15.79
CA LYS A 350 0.09 -3.06 15.79
C LYS A 350 0.66 -3.24 14.39
N PHE A 351 -0.20 -3.56 13.40
CA PHE A 351 0.19 -3.73 12.01
C PHE A 351 0.29 -2.41 11.23
N GLY A 352 0.00 -1.29 11.85
CA GLY A 352 0.02 -0.01 11.16
C GLY A 352 -0.93 0.04 9.96
N ALA A 353 -2.08 -0.66 10.04
CA ALA A 353 -3.01 -0.81 8.93
C ALA A 353 -3.48 0.55 8.41
N GLY A 354 -3.16 0.89 7.16
CA GLY A 354 -3.62 2.09 6.49
C GLY A 354 -4.99 1.92 5.83
N GLY A 355 -5.46 2.99 5.22
CA GLY A 355 -6.65 2.99 4.40
C GLY A 355 -7.93 2.58 5.14
N TYR A 356 -8.91 2.17 4.37
CA TYR A 356 -10.21 1.79 4.91
C TYR A 356 -10.16 0.58 5.86
N VAL A 357 -9.16 -0.29 5.78
CA VAL A 357 -9.00 -1.42 6.71
C VAL A 357 -8.68 -0.91 8.11
N GLY A 358 -7.69 -0.04 8.23
CA GLY A 358 -7.31 0.56 9.51
C GLY A 358 -8.39 1.47 10.07
N ARG A 359 -8.98 2.33 9.22
CA ARG A 359 -10.02 3.28 9.62
C ARG A 359 -11.32 2.61 10.03
N ALA A 360 -11.67 1.46 9.44
CA ALA A 360 -12.82 0.65 9.88
C ALA A 360 -12.62 0.00 11.26
N ALA A 361 -11.36 -0.17 11.69
CA ALA A 361 -10.96 -0.80 12.94
C ALA A 361 -10.38 0.20 13.98
N GLY A 362 -10.73 1.48 13.88
CA GLY A 362 -10.40 2.51 14.88
C GLY A 362 -9.00 3.13 14.76
N ARG A 363 -8.24 2.89 13.68
CA ARG A 363 -6.95 3.56 13.44
C ARG A 363 -7.15 4.81 12.57
N ALA A 364 -7.09 5.99 13.20
CA ALA A 364 -7.33 7.29 12.56
C ALA A 364 -6.08 7.80 11.82
N PHE A 365 -5.51 7.02 10.88
CA PHE A 365 -4.37 7.45 10.08
C PHE A 365 -4.75 7.62 8.61
N ASP A 366 -4.37 8.78 8.07
CA ASP A 366 -4.45 9.12 6.65
C ASP A 366 -3.26 10.02 6.31
N ALA A 367 -2.40 9.59 5.40
CA ALA A 367 -1.17 10.31 5.08
C ALA A 367 -1.45 11.73 4.55
N ARG A 368 -2.62 11.98 3.93
CA ARG A 368 -3.03 13.32 3.48
C ARG A 368 -3.24 14.28 4.65
N ARG A 369 -3.69 13.76 5.81
CA ARG A 369 -4.01 14.54 7.01
C ARG A 369 -2.84 14.59 8.00
N ASN A 370 -2.26 13.43 8.32
CA ASN A 370 -1.19 13.31 9.31
C ASN A 370 0.12 13.91 8.83
N LEU A 371 0.50 13.69 7.57
CA LEU A 371 1.71 14.24 6.99
C LEU A 371 1.48 15.55 6.25
N ALA A 372 0.23 15.91 6.02
CA ALA A 372 -0.24 17.18 5.47
C ALA A 372 0.58 17.67 4.26
N TYR A 373 0.82 16.78 3.28
CA TYR A 373 1.54 17.18 2.07
C TYR A 373 0.65 17.94 1.09
N ALA A 374 1.26 18.86 0.34
CA ALA A 374 0.55 19.73 -0.60
C ALA A 374 -0.18 18.94 -1.71
N PRO A 375 -1.42 19.34 -2.10
CA PRO A 375 -2.16 20.49 -1.61
C PRO A 375 -3.10 20.17 -0.45
N TYR A 376 -3.04 18.97 0.15
CA TYR A 376 -3.98 18.52 1.19
C TYR A 376 -3.83 19.32 2.51
N ASP A 377 -2.69 19.93 2.75
CA ASP A 377 -2.43 20.87 3.85
C ASP A 377 -3.31 22.13 3.79
N GLU A 378 -3.75 22.53 2.59
CA GLU A 378 -4.59 23.69 2.34
C GLU A 378 -6.08 23.32 2.14
N LEU A 379 -6.40 22.02 2.03
CA LEU A 379 -7.76 21.54 1.74
C LEU A 379 -8.46 21.09 3.02
N SER A 380 -9.78 21.26 3.04
CA SER A 380 -10.63 20.87 4.17
C SER A 380 -11.32 19.54 3.88
N PHE A 381 -11.06 18.52 4.70
CA PHE A 381 -11.73 17.24 4.64
C PHE A 381 -11.65 16.52 5.99
N GLU A 382 -12.51 15.54 6.18
CA GLU A 382 -12.53 14.68 7.36
C GLU A 382 -11.97 13.29 7.01
N VAL A 383 -11.35 12.66 8.00
CA VAL A 383 -10.91 11.26 7.92
C VAL A 383 -11.95 10.41 8.64
N PRO A 384 -12.81 9.67 7.92
CA PRO A 384 -13.84 8.85 8.56
C PRO A 384 -13.20 7.67 9.31
N VAL A 385 -13.66 7.43 10.53
CA VAL A 385 -13.19 6.32 11.38
C VAL A 385 -14.41 5.62 11.98
N LEU A 386 -14.37 4.28 11.97
CA LEU A 386 -15.32 3.39 12.63
C LEU A 386 -14.53 2.39 13.48
N GLU A 387 -15.22 1.69 14.40
CA GLU A 387 -14.55 0.81 15.36
C GLU A 387 -14.97 -0.66 15.23
N ALA A 388 -16.00 -0.97 14.43
CA ALA A 388 -16.52 -2.33 14.32
C ALA A 388 -15.53 -3.30 13.64
N GLY A 389 -14.67 -2.81 12.74
CA GLY A 389 -13.62 -3.60 12.08
C GLY A 389 -14.11 -4.67 11.12
N ASP A 390 -15.43 -4.79 10.87
CA ASP A 390 -16.05 -5.81 10.04
C ASP A 390 -16.16 -5.40 8.56
N VAL A 391 -16.73 -6.26 7.74
CA VAL A 391 -16.99 -5.98 6.31
C VAL A 391 -17.86 -4.73 6.17
N ASN A 392 -18.93 -4.62 6.98
CA ASN A 392 -19.85 -3.48 6.94
C ASN A 392 -19.13 -2.16 7.23
N ALA A 393 -18.30 -2.12 8.25
CA ALA A 393 -17.51 -0.94 8.57
C ALA A 393 -16.57 -0.54 7.41
N ARG A 394 -15.93 -1.52 6.75
CA ARG A 394 -15.08 -1.26 5.56
C ARG A 394 -15.86 -0.74 4.37
N VAL A 395 -17.12 -1.13 4.20
CA VAL A 395 -18.03 -0.55 3.17
C VAL A 395 -18.39 0.89 3.54
N TRP A 396 -18.77 1.14 4.80
CA TRP A 396 -19.12 2.48 5.26
C TRP A 396 -17.98 3.49 5.20
N ILE A 397 -16.74 3.06 5.49
CA ILE A 397 -15.57 3.94 5.29
C ILE A 397 -15.46 4.35 3.82
N ARG A 398 -15.60 3.41 2.88
CA ARG A 398 -15.56 3.74 1.43
C ARG A 398 -16.68 4.70 1.02
N ILE A 399 -17.88 4.50 1.54
CA ILE A 399 -19.02 5.41 1.28
C ILE A 399 -18.66 6.83 1.73
N ARG A 400 -18.18 7.00 2.95
CA ARG A 400 -17.80 8.32 3.49
C ARG A 400 -16.59 8.91 2.75
N GLU A 401 -15.63 8.08 2.33
CA GLU A 401 -14.50 8.55 1.53
C GLU A 401 -14.92 9.01 0.13
N VAL A 402 -15.96 8.42 -0.48
CA VAL A 402 -16.55 8.94 -1.72
C VAL A 402 -17.07 10.36 -1.50
N GLU A 403 -17.77 10.62 -0.40
CA GLU A 403 -18.28 11.95 -0.07
C GLU A 403 -17.15 12.96 0.14
N GLN A 404 -16.09 12.57 0.87
CA GLN A 404 -14.93 13.43 1.08
C GLN A 404 -14.16 13.69 -0.22
N SER A 405 -13.98 12.68 -1.07
CA SER A 405 -13.31 12.84 -2.38
C SER A 405 -14.08 13.82 -3.29
N LEU A 406 -15.41 13.77 -3.30
CA LEU A 406 -16.22 14.73 -4.05
C LEU A 406 -16.04 16.17 -3.53
N ALA A 407 -15.97 16.34 -2.21
CA ALA A 407 -15.74 17.65 -1.59
C ALA A 407 -14.30 18.16 -1.87
N LEU A 408 -13.32 17.28 -1.87
CA LEU A 408 -11.92 17.59 -2.24
C LEU A 408 -11.80 17.97 -3.72
N ILE A 409 -12.46 17.24 -4.62
CA ILE A 409 -12.46 17.52 -6.06
C ILE A 409 -13.01 18.93 -6.34
N ASP A 410 -14.11 19.32 -5.70
CA ASP A 410 -14.65 20.68 -5.86
C ASP A 410 -13.63 21.73 -5.41
N GLN A 411 -13.04 21.58 -4.23
CA GLN A 411 -12.05 22.52 -3.70
C GLN A 411 -10.80 22.59 -4.61
N ILE A 412 -10.35 21.45 -5.14
CA ILE A 412 -9.22 21.38 -6.08
C ILE A 412 -9.54 22.16 -7.37
N LEU A 413 -10.73 21.94 -7.95
CA LEU A 413 -11.14 22.62 -9.18
C LEU A 413 -11.32 24.12 -8.98
N ASP A 414 -11.83 24.54 -7.80
CA ASP A 414 -12.04 25.96 -7.49
C ASP A 414 -10.72 26.70 -7.25
N ARG A 415 -9.71 26.00 -6.76
CA ARG A 415 -8.38 26.55 -6.42
C ARG A 415 -7.32 26.24 -7.45
N LEU A 416 -7.61 25.50 -8.53
CA LEU A 416 -6.63 25.09 -9.52
C LEU A 416 -5.91 26.30 -10.11
N PRO A 417 -4.61 26.54 -9.79
CA PRO A 417 -3.93 27.75 -10.22
C PRO A 417 -3.56 27.66 -11.71
N PRO A 418 -3.48 28.80 -12.41
CA PRO A 418 -2.88 28.85 -13.72
C PRO A 418 -1.36 28.65 -13.66
N GLY A 419 -0.74 28.37 -14.80
CA GLY A 419 0.73 28.32 -14.90
C GLY A 419 1.28 27.01 -15.40
N ALA A 420 2.56 26.79 -15.17
CA ALA A 420 3.26 25.58 -15.57
C ALA A 420 2.72 24.35 -14.83
N PHE A 421 2.69 23.23 -15.51
CA PHE A 421 2.30 21.93 -14.96
C PHE A 421 3.44 20.91 -14.92
N ASN A 422 4.63 21.32 -15.34
CA ASN A 422 5.83 20.50 -15.29
C ASN A 422 7.08 21.41 -15.20
N VAL A 423 8.13 20.88 -14.60
CA VAL A 423 9.48 21.47 -14.59
C VAL A 423 10.49 20.42 -15.01
N ALA A 424 11.45 20.84 -15.84
CA ALA A 424 12.51 19.94 -16.31
C ALA A 424 13.38 19.47 -15.14
N LEU A 425 13.61 18.18 -15.05
CA LEU A 425 14.54 17.60 -14.11
C LEU A 425 15.97 17.95 -14.53
N LYS A 426 16.81 18.19 -13.54
CA LYS A 426 18.27 18.35 -13.72
C LYS A 426 18.97 17.31 -12.87
N PRO A 427 18.89 16.02 -13.25
CA PRO A 427 19.61 14.98 -12.55
C PRO A 427 21.11 15.15 -12.78
N GLY A 428 21.90 14.84 -11.78
CA GLY A 428 23.36 14.88 -11.86
C GLY A 428 23.98 15.59 -10.64
N GLY A 429 25.23 15.31 -10.39
CA GLY A 429 25.98 15.80 -9.25
C GLY A 429 26.41 14.70 -8.29
N ALA A 430 26.12 14.82 -7.02
CA ALA A 430 26.38 13.77 -6.02
C ALA A 430 25.21 12.76 -5.96
N PRO A 431 25.47 11.50 -5.56
CA PRO A 431 24.39 10.58 -5.21
C PRO A 431 23.46 11.18 -4.15
N CYS A 432 22.16 10.97 -4.30
CA CYS A 432 21.15 11.50 -3.40
C CYS A 432 20.01 10.49 -3.17
N GLU A 433 19.30 10.67 -2.07
CA GLU A 433 18.23 9.77 -1.64
C GLU A 433 16.93 10.53 -1.41
N GLY A 434 15.82 9.89 -1.75
CA GLY A 434 14.50 10.45 -1.51
C GLY A 434 13.52 9.41 -1.03
N ILE A 435 12.64 9.85 -0.14
CA ILE A 435 11.57 9.02 0.41
C ILE A 435 10.26 9.79 0.36
N ALA A 436 9.17 9.10 0.07
CA ALA A 436 7.83 9.67 0.10
C ALA A 436 6.79 8.67 0.56
N LEU A 437 5.77 9.16 1.25
CA LEU A 437 4.58 8.43 1.62
C LEU A 437 3.37 9.16 1.01
N THR A 438 2.49 8.42 0.33
CA THR A 438 1.30 8.97 -0.34
C THR A 438 0.08 8.11 -0.03
N GLU A 439 -1.04 8.74 0.29
CA GLU A 439 -2.28 8.00 0.57
C GLU A 439 -2.94 7.53 -0.73
N ALA A 440 -2.88 6.23 -1.00
CA ALA A 440 -3.69 5.55 -2.01
C ALA A 440 -5.09 5.23 -1.47
N PHE A 441 -5.98 4.71 -2.31
CA PHE A 441 -7.30 4.30 -1.85
C PHE A 441 -7.27 3.12 -0.87
N ARG A 442 -6.26 2.22 -0.95
CA ARG A 442 -6.04 1.10 -0.01
C ARG A 442 -5.35 1.51 1.29
N GLY A 443 -4.72 2.68 1.31
CA GLY A 443 -3.84 3.15 2.37
C GLY A 443 -2.54 3.69 1.81
N ASP A 444 -1.59 3.92 2.68
CA ASP A 444 -0.35 4.58 2.33
C ASP A 444 0.59 3.71 1.47
N VAL A 445 1.17 4.31 0.46
CA VAL A 445 2.24 3.76 -0.40
C VAL A 445 3.54 4.47 -0.07
N LEU A 446 4.58 3.70 0.24
CA LEU A 446 5.92 4.18 0.51
C LEU A 446 6.82 3.95 -0.71
N VAL A 447 7.59 4.96 -1.09
CA VAL A 447 8.70 4.83 -2.05
C VAL A 447 9.96 5.42 -1.43
N CYS A 448 11.03 4.64 -1.42
CA CYS A 448 12.36 5.06 -1.06
C CYS A 448 13.30 4.79 -2.23
N LEU A 449 14.08 5.78 -2.65
CA LEU A 449 15.01 5.63 -3.77
C LEU A 449 16.35 6.30 -3.51
N ARG A 450 17.36 5.79 -4.21
CA ARG A 450 18.70 6.36 -4.31
C ARG A 450 19.07 6.53 -5.76
N LEU A 451 19.64 7.67 -6.08
CA LEU A 451 20.10 8.04 -7.42
C LEU A 451 21.63 8.04 -7.49
N HIS A 452 22.17 7.53 -8.59
CA HIS A 452 23.56 7.72 -8.95
C HIS A 452 23.86 9.20 -9.28
N SER A 453 25.13 9.55 -9.31
CA SER A 453 25.60 10.88 -9.73
C SER A 453 25.15 11.25 -11.15
N GLU A 454 24.87 10.27 -12.02
CA GLU A 454 24.33 10.45 -13.37
C GLU A 454 22.80 10.60 -13.41
N GLY A 455 22.12 10.56 -12.27
CA GLY A 455 20.67 10.67 -12.17
C GLY A 455 19.89 9.42 -12.57
N ARG A 456 20.55 8.24 -12.65
CA ARG A 456 19.90 6.95 -12.85
C ARG A 456 19.52 6.34 -11.48
N ILE A 457 18.56 5.44 -11.49
CA ILE A 457 18.16 4.72 -10.26
C ILE A 457 19.26 3.76 -9.83
N ASP A 458 19.86 3.97 -8.67
CA ASP A 458 20.72 3.01 -8.00
C ASP A 458 19.89 1.95 -7.28
N ARG A 459 18.93 2.39 -6.48
CA ARG A 459 18.02 1.53 -5.73
C ARG A 459 16.65 2.20 -5.63
N CYS A 460 15.58 1.42 -5.77
CA CYS A 460 14.23 1.84 -5.46
C CYS A 460 13.54 0.74 -4.67
N HIS A 461 12.90 1.10 -3.56
CA HIS A 461 12.03 0.23 -2.78
C HIS A 461 10.62 0.80 -2.78
N LEU A 462 9.66 -0.07 -3.02
CA LEU A 462 8.24 0.24 -3.05
C LEU A 462 7.52 -0.62 -1.99
N ARG A 463 6.61 -0.03 -1.22
CA ARG A 463 5.81 -0.77 -0.25
C ARG A 463 4.34 -0.41 -0.40
N ASP A 464 3.51 -1.39 -0.68
CA ASP A 464 2.05 -1.31 -0.72
C ASP A 464 1.44 -1.43 0.69
N ALA A 465 0.32 -0.77 0.94
CA ALA A 465 -0.44 -0.92 2.18
C ALA A 465 -0.83 -2.39 2.46
N SER A 466 -1.01 -3.18 1.40
CA SER A 466 -1.38 -4.60 1.49
C SER A 466 -0.37 -5.48 2.22
N TRP A 467 0.92 -5.08 2.31
CA TRP A 467 1.92 -5.79 3.11
C TRP A 467 1.50 -5.96 4.56
N PHE A 468 0.83 -4.96 5.13
CA PHE A 468 0.36 -4.97 6.51
C PHE A 468 -1.10 -5.41 6.63
N GLN A 469 -1.85 -5.45 5.52
CA GLN A 469 -3.26 -5.83 5.51
C GLN A 469 -3.47 -7.33 5.28
N TRP A 470 -2.63 -8.01 4.47
CA TRP A 470 -2.71 -9.44 4.24
C TRP A 470 -2.68 -10.27 5.54
N PRO A 471 -1.75 -10.03 6.49
CA PRO A 471 -1.77 -10.75 7.77
C PRO A 471 -3.01 -10.46 8.61
N LEU A 472 -3.63 -9.29 8.43
CA LEU A 472 -4.89 -8.96 9.11
C LEU A 472 -6.09 -9.70 8.53
N LEU A 473 -6.06 -10.02 7.23
CA LEU A 473 -7.06 -10.88 6.60
C LEU A 473 -7.00 -12.31 7.16
N GLU A 474 -5.79 -12.86 7.39
CA GLU A 474 -5.62 -14.15 8.04
C GLU A 474 -6.29 -14.17 9.42
N ALA A 475 -6.07 -13.12 10.22
CA ALA A 475 -6.67 -13.01 11.56
C ALA A 475 -8.18 -12.71 11.52
N ALA A 476 -8.65 -11.92 10.54
CA ALA A 476 -10.05 -11.51 10.46
C ALA A 476 -11.00 -12.65 10.05
N ILE A 477 -10.50 -13.65 9.33
CA ILE A 477 -11.35 -14.79 8.89
C ILE A 477 -11.46 -15.89 9.95
N GLU A 478 -10.65 -15.88 11.00
CA GLU A 478 -10.79 -16.82 12.11
C GLU A 478 -12.18 -16.69 12.73
N ASP A 479 -12.74 -17.80 13.20
CA ASP A 479 -14.09 -17.91 13.75
C ASP A 479 -15.26 -17.65 12.76
N ASN A 480 -14.97 -17.25 11.51
CA ASN A 480 -15.99 -17.19 10.45
C ASN A 480 -16.07 -18.55 9.71
N ILE A 481 -17.05 -18.70 8.84
CA ILE A 481 -17.13 -19.90 7.99
C ILE A 481 -16.30 -19.71 6.72
N VAL A 482 -15.81 -20.82 6.15
CA VAL A 482 -15.02 -20.77 4.90
C VAL A 482 -15.76 -20.05 3.76
N ALA A 483 -17.10 -20.18 3.72
CA ALA A 483 -17.94 -19.51 2.73
C ALA A 483 -17.95 -17.98 2.82
N ASP A 484 -17.55 -17.38 3.93
CA ASP A 484 -17.44 -15.93 4.10
C ASP A 484 -16.09 -15.39 3.63
N PHE A 485 -15.11 -16.25 3.33
CA PHE A 485 -13.79 -15.81 2.90
C PHE A 485 -13.80 -14.94 1.64
N PRO A 486 -14.52 -15.27 0.55
CA PRO A 486 -14.57 -14.40 -0.63
C PRO A 486 -15.03 -12.98 -0.29
N LEU A 487 -16.10 -12.86 0.50
CA LEU A 487 -16.64 -11.59 0.95
C LEU A 487 -15.64 -10.83 1.85
N CYS A 488 -15.03 -11.51 2.81
CA CYS A 488 -14.02 -10.94 3.69
C CYS A 488 -12.81 -10.45 2.87
N ASN A 489 -12.24 -11.31 2.02
CA ASN A 489 -11.11 -10.98 1.14
C ASN A 489 -11.44 -9.79 0.23
N LYS A 490 -12.61 -9.79 -0.41
CA LYS A 490 -13.05 -8.67 -1.26
C LYS A 490 -13.16 -7.37 -0.48
N SER A 491 -13.58 -7.39 0.78
CA SER A 491 -13.69 -6.20 1.61
C SER A 491 -12.33 -5.58 1.97
N PHE A 492 -11.28 -6.39 2.07
CA PHE A 492 -9.89 -5.92 2.18
C PHE A 492 -9.38 -5.41 0.84
N ASN A 493 -9.72 -6.08 -0.25
CA ASN A 493 -9.23 -5.80 -1.60
C ASN A 493 -7.70 -5.58 -1.64
N CYS A 494 -6.94 -6.41 -0.92
CA CYS A 494 -5.49 -6.32 -0.92
C CYS A 494 -4.92 -6.54 -2.33
N SER A 495 -3.87 -5.80 -2.68
CA SER A 495 -3.16 -5.98 -3.94
C SER A 495 -2.20 -7.16 -3.85
N TYR A 496 -2.36 -8.16 -4.70
CA TYR A 496 -1.39 -9.25 -4.87
C TYR A 496 -0.11 -8.71 -5.49
N SER A 497 -0.23 -8.03 -6.63
CA SER A 497 0.91 -7.46 -7.34
C SER A 497 1.63 -6.36 -6.55
N GLY A 498 0.92 -5.58 -5.74
CA GLY A 498 1.52 -4.59 -4.85
C GLY A 498 2.31 -5.23 -3.70
N ALA A 499 1.89 -6.39 -3.21
CA ALA A 499 2.62 -7.15 -2.19
C ALA A 499 3.76 -8.00 -2.79
N ASP A 500 3.62 -8.47 -4.02
CA ASP A 500 4.61 -9.33 -4.66
C ASP A 500 5.74 -8.55 -5.36
N LEU A 501 5.51 -7.29 -5.82
CA LEU A 501 6.44 -6.37 -6.51
C LEU A 501 6.98 -6.84 -7.88
#